data_38782a641b2690f4b8587c1b7df817b3
#
_entry.id   38782a641b2690f4b8587c1b7df817b3
#
_cell.length_a   1.000
_cell.length_b   1.000
_cell.length_c   1.000
_cell.angle_alpha   90.00
_cell.angle_beta   90.00
_cell.angle_gamma   90.00
#
_symmetry.space_group_name_H-M   'P 1'
#
loop_
_entity.id
_entity.type
_entity.pdbx_description
1 polymer ?
#
loop_
_entity_poly.entity_id
_entity_poly.type
_entity_poly.pdbx_seq_one_letter_code
_entity_poly.pdbx_strand_id
1 'polypeptide(L)'
;GMTAGCDKLDDKYKSEKTITLTIASVKPAAADDDYDWLQGLPVYIYKEESPDWRLWYSHDPIRGFDEIYEEGYEYVVKVRRLTLADPPQDAGAYVYELKKIVSKTQKDSEGVPESYLR
;
A
#
# COMPACT_ATOMS: atom_id res chain seq x y z
N GLY A 1 -3.32 21.94 23.22
CA GLY A 1 -3.17 21.87 22.92
C GLY A 1 -2.94 21.96 22.67
N MET A 2 -2.84 22.27 22.78
CA MET A 2 -2.63 22.35 22.27
C MET A 2 -2.46 21.75 21.60
N THR A 3 -1.85 22.00 21.76
CA THR A 3 -1.45 21.32 20.81
C THR A 3 -2.32 20.57 20.07
N ALA A 4 -3.20 20.71 20.24
CA ALA A 4 -4.24 20.05 19.61
C ALA A 4 -4.22 20.11 18.14
N GLY A 5 -3.58 21.07 17.57
CA GLY A 5 -3.46 21.18 16.14
C GLY A 5 -2.71 20.05 15.50
N CYS A 6 -1.89 19.33 16.28
CA CYS A 6 -1.08 18.27 15.72
C CYS A 6 -1.88 17.08 15.23
N ASP A 7 -3.04 16.88 15.81
CA ASP A 7 -3.86 15.72 15.47
C ASP A 7 -4.94 16.03 14.45
N LYS A 8 -4.97 17.24 13.97
CA LYS A 8 -6.03 17.68 13.10
C LYS A 8 -5.67 17.38 11.65
N LEU A 9 -6.63 16.81 10.92
CA LEU A 9 -6.45 16.59 9.50
C LEU A 9 -6.45 17.91 8.74
N ASP A 10 -5.70 17.94 7.65
CA ASP A 10 -5.79 19.03 6.70
C ASP A 10 -7.20 19.07 6.12
N ASP A 11 -7.62 20.25 5.69
CA ASP A 11 -8.94 20.42 5.11
C ASP A 11 -9.16 19.58 3.86
N LYS A 12 -8.10 19.16 3.19
CA LYS A 12 -8.24 18.35 1.98
C LYS A 12 -8.61 16.90 2.26
N TYR A 13 -8.57 16.47 3.52
CA TYR A 13 -8.93 15.11 3.91
C TYR A 13 -10.14 15.12 4.82
N LYS A 14 -11.03 14.17 4.63
CA LYS A 14 -12.19 14.06 5.49
C LYS A 14 -12.07 12.97 6.55
N SER A 15 -11.10 12.08 6.41
CA SER A 15 -10.89 11.05 7.41
C SER A 15 -9.52 10.40 7.22
N GLU A 16 -9.07 9.70 8.26
CA GLU A 16 -7.87 8.87 8.15
C GLU A 16 -8.11 7.56 8.89
N LYS A 17 -7.42 6.54 8.45
CA LYS A 17 -7.46 5.23 9.09
C LYS A 17 -6.08 4.60 8.99
N THR A 18 -5.62 4.03 10.10
CA THR A 18 -4.37 3.27 10.08
C THR A 18 -4.70 1.82 9.76
N ILE A 19 -4.07 1.29 8.72
CA ILE A 19 -4.24 -0.10 8.31
C ILE A 19 -2.90 -0.82 8.47
N THR A 20 -2.95 -2.12 8.69
CA THR A 20 -1.76 -2.95 8.80
C THR A 20 -1.67 -3.83 7.58
N LEU A 21 -0.56 -3.75 6.89
CA LEU A 21 -0.32 -4.52 5.66
C LEU A 21 0.87 -5.44 5.85
N THR A 22 0.74 -6.65 5.33
CA THR A 22 1.88 -7.55 5.15
C THR A 22 2.25 -7.48 3.68
N ILE A 23 3.49 -7.09 3.40
CA ILE A 23 3.97 -6.94 2.02
C ILE A 23 4.90 -8.10 1.73
N ALA A 24 4.60 -8.84 0.68
CA ALA A 24 5.37 -10.03 0.33
C ALA A 24 6.80 -9.68 -0.07
N SER A 25 7.68 -10.64 0.12
CA SER A 25 9.11 -10.49 -0.22
C SER A 25 9.37 -10.54 -1.72
N VAL A 26 8.35 -10.84 -2.52
CA VAL A 26 8.48 -10.90 -3.97
C VAL A 26 7.54 -9.88 -4.59
N LYS A 27 7.95 -9.36 -5.73
CA LYS A 27 7.11 -8.45 -6.48
C LYS A 27 6.27 -9.22 -7.50
N PRO A 28 5.11 -8.70 -7.87
CA PRO A 28 4.32 -9.33 -8.91
C PRO A 28 5.01 -9.20 -10.26
N ALA A 29 4.66 -10.08 -11.17
CA ALA A 29 5.18 -10.00 -12.53
C ALA A 29 4.74 -8.69 -13.18
N ALA A 30 5.56 -8.20 -14.09
CA ALA A 30 5.21 -7.01 -14.86
C ALA A 30 3.92 -7.27 -15.64
N ALA A 31 3.07 -6.26 -15.69
CA ALA A 31 1.83 -6.37 -16.44
C ALA A 31 2.14 -6.50 -17.93
N ASP A 32 1.29 -7.25 -18.61
CA ASP A 32 1.38 -7.39 -20.04
C ASP A 32 0.31 -6.50 -20.71
N ASP A 33 -0.13 -6.89 -21.88
CA ASP A 33 -1.06 -6.08 -22.66
C ASP A 33 -2.43 -5.92 -22.02
N ASP A 34 -2.74 -6.71 -21.02
CA ASP A 34 -4.08 -6.75 -20.43
C ASP A 34 -4.23 -5.89 -19.19
N TYR A 35 -3.19 -5.13 -18.81
CA TYR A 35 -3.33 -4.38 -17.58
C TYR A 35 -4.28 -3.20 -17.75
N ASP A 36 -4.92 -2.84 -16.63
CA ASP A 36 -5.92 -1.79 -16.60
C ASP A 36 -5.24 -0.45 -16.32
N TRP A 37 -5.35 0.46 -17.27
CA TRP A 37 -4.79 1.80 -17.13
C TRP A 37 -5.30 2.53 -15.88
N LEU A 38 -6.54 2.25 -15.47
CA LEU A 38 -7.14 2.93 -14.32
C LEU A 38 -6.52 2.48 -13.01
N GLN A 39 -6.02 1.27 -12.95
CA GLN A 39 -5.38 0.74 -11.74
C GLN A 39 -3.87 0.92 -11.74
N GLY A 40 -3.28 1.00 -12.91
CA GLY A 40 -1.83 1.05 -13.05
C GLY A 40 -1.23 -0.34 -13.06
N LEU A 41 0.07 -0.40 -12.80
CA LEU A 41 0.82 -1.66 -12.78
C LEU A 41 0.80 -2.26 -11.37
N PRO A 42 0.74 -3.58 -11.27
CA PRO A 42 0.89 -4.21 -9.95
C PRO A 42 2.33 -4.02 -9.46
N VAL A 43 2.48 -3.55 -8.23
CA VAL A 43 3.80 -3.25 -7.67
C VAL A 43 4.12 -4.03 -6.42
N TYR A 44 3.10 -4.45 -5.66
CA TYR A 44 3.29 -5.26 -4.45
C TYR A 44 2.26 -6.37 -4.40
N ILE A 45 2.63 -7.42 -3.68
CA ILE A 45 1.71 -8.48 -3.28
C ILE A 45 1.55 -8.30 -1.79
N TYR A 46 0.30 -8.16 -1.33
CA TYR A 46 0.04 -7.80 0.06
C TYR A 46 -1.15 -8.54 0.61
N LYS A 47 -1.30 -8.49 1.92
CA LYS A 47 -2.54 -8.91 2.58
C LYS A 47 -2.84 -7.97 3.75
N GLU A 48 -4.13 -7.81 4.01
CA GLU A 48 -4.63 -6.93 5.06
C GLU A 48 -5.76 -7.67 5.77
N GLU A 49 -5.60 -8.00 7.03
CA GLU A 49 -6.64 -8.65 7.85
C GLU A 49 -7.18 -9.96 7.28
N SER A 50 -6.67 -10.42 6.18
CA SER A 50 -7.12 -11.64 5.50
C SER A 50 -5.90 -12.49 5.22
N PRO A 51 -6.02 -13.83 5.22
CA PRO A 51 -4.90 -14.67 4.85
C PRO A 51 -4.61 -14.65 3.35
N ASP A 52 -5.47 -14.02 2.56
CA ASP A 52 -5.34 -14.07 1.11
C ASP A 52 -4.45 -12.95 0.60
N TRP A 53 -3.47 -13.31 -0.23
CA TRP A 53 -2.63 -12.33 -0.90
C TRP A 53 -3.41 -11.65 -2.01
N ARG A 54 -3.13 -10.35 -2.20
CA ARG A 54 -3.75 -9.50 -3.22
C ARG A 54 -2.69 -8.66 -3.89
N LEU A 55 -3.06 -8.03 -5.00
CA LEU A 55 -2.16 -7.14 -5.73
C LEU A 55 -2.42 -5.69 -5.34
N TRP A 56 -1.33 -4.95 -5.15
CA TRP A 56 -1.36 -3.51 -4.90
C TRP A 56 -0.86 -2.83 -6.15
N TYR A 57 -1.50 -1.76 -6.56
CA TYR A 57 -1.26 -1.14 -7.86
C TYR A 57 -0.57 0.21 -7.73
N SER A 58 0.13 0.61 -8.81
CA SER A 58 0.97 1.79 -8.81
C SER A 58 0.20 3.11 -8.70
N HIS A 59 -1.10 3.10 -8.96
CA HIS A 59 -1.90 4.31 -8.80
C HIS A 59 -2.11 4.69 -7.33
N ASP A 60 -1.76 3.81 -6.41
CA ASP A 60 -1.85 4.07 -4.99
C ASP A 60 -0.47 3.98 -4.34
N PRO A 61 0.42 4.95 -4.62
CA PRO A 61 1.76 4.89 -4.04
C PRO A 61 1.69 4.98 -2.52
N ILE A 62 2.58 4.26 -1.86
CA ILE A 62 2.69 4.32 -0.41
C ILE A 62 3.88 5.20 -0.10
N ARG A 63 3.61 6.45 0.26
CA ARG A 63 4.66 7.43 0.54
C ARG A 63 5.52 6.96 1.70
N GLY A 64 6.82 7.03 1.51
CA GLY A 64 7.78 6.61 2.52
C GLY A 64 8.10 5.12 2.49
N PHE A 65 7.32 4.33 1.78
CA PHE A 65 7.57 2.90 1.66
C PHE A 65 8.17 2.54 0.30
N ASP A 66 7.66 3.16 -0.77
CA ASP A 66 8.11 2.82 -2.12
C ASP A 66 9.61 2.98 -2.31
N GLU A 67 10.22 3.93 -1.60
CA GLU A 67 11.64 4.19 -1.72
C GLU A 67 12.50 3.20 -0.94
N ILE A 68 11.91 2.51 0.04
CA ILE A 68 12.71 1.66 0.94
C ILE A 68 12.46 0.17 0.75
N TYR A 69 11.45 -0.20 -0.03
CA TYR A 69 11.11 -1.60 -0.22
C TYR A 69 12.25 -2.35 -0.91
N GLU A 70 12.59 -3.51 -0.35
CA GLU A 70 13.61 -4.40 -0.92
C GLU A 70 13.01 -5.78 -1.13
N GLU A 71 13.18 -6.34 -2.33
CA GLU A 71 12.80 -7.73 -2.57
C GLU A 71 13.65 -8.65 -1.71
N GLY A 72 13.05 -9.75 -1.30
CA GLY A 72 13.71 -10.70 -0.41
C GLY A 72 13.36 -10.51 1.04
N TYR A 73 12.65 -9.45 1.36
CA TYR A 73 12.20 -9.17 2.73
C TYR A 73 10.69 -9.05 2.76
N GLU A 74 10.09 -9.72 3.75
CA GLU A 74 8.66 -9.57 4.01
C GLU A 74 8.49 -8.48 5.06
N TYR A 75 7.63 -7.52 4.77
CA TYR A 75 7.39 -6.39 5.66
C TYR A 75 6.02 -6.50 6.30
N VAL A 76 5.93 -6.11 7.57
CA VAL A 76 4.65 -5.79 8.19
C VAL A 76 4.72 -4.31 8.51
N VAL A 77 3.80 -3.55 7.96
CA VAL A 77 3.85 -2.09 8.06
C VAL A 77 2.49 -1.55 8.48
N LYS A 78 2.53 -0.43 9.17
CA LYS A 78 1.33 0.35 9.41
C LYS A 78 1.32 1.51 8.43
N VAL A 79 0.22 1.66 7.74
CA VAL A 79 0.05 2.66 6.70
C VAL A 79 -1.14 3.52 7.06
N ARG A 80 -0.98 4.81 6.92
CA ARG A 80 -2.07 5.75 7.12
C ARG A 80 -2.80 5.92 5.80
N ARG A 81 -4.09 5.61 5.79
CA ARG A 81 -4.93 5.84 4.62
C ARG A 81 -5.76 7.07 4.86
N LEU A 82 -5.48 8.11 4.09
CA LEU A 82 -6.20 9.38 4.17
C LEU A 82 -7.25 9.41 3.08
N THR A 83 -8.46 9.81 3.44
CA THR A 83 -9.55 9.92 2.48
C THR A 83 -9.68 11.37 2.06
N LEU A 84 -9.59 11.62 0.76
CA LEU A 84 -9.72 12.98 0.23
C LEU A 84 -11.13 13.48 0.40
N ALA A 85 -11.29 14.74 0.84
CA ALA A 85 -12.61 15.35 1.00
C ALA A 85 -13.24 15.66 -0.35
N ASP A 86 -12.41 15.95 -1.34
CA ASP A 86 -12.87 16.34 -2.67
C ASP A 86 -11.99 15.68 -3.72
N PRO A 87 -12.14 14.36 -3.92
CA PRO A 87 -11.24 13.64 -4.81
C PRO A 87 -11.48 14.01 -6.26
N PRO A 88 -10.39 14.08 -7.08
CA PRO A 88 -10.54 14.26 -8.52
C PRO A 88 -11.34 13.12 -9.12
N GLN A 89 -12.06 13.40 -10.19
CA GLN A 89 -12.88 12.37 -10.84
C GLN A 89 -12.07 11.21 -11.36
N ASP A 90 -10.84 11.48 -11.78
CA ASP A 90 -10.01 10.48 -12.46
C ASP A 90 -9.04 9.77 -11.54
N ALA A 91 -9.08 10.08 -10.25
CA ALA A 91 -8.11 9.52 -9.31
C ALA A 91 -8.83 8.84 -8.15
N GLY A 92 -8.10 8.00 -7.44
CA GLY A 92 -8.64 7.37 -6.25
C GLY A 92 -8.91 8.39 -5.15
N ALA A 93 -9.76 8.01 -4.24
CA ALA A 93 -10.15 8.88 -3.14
C ALA A 93 -9.16 8.86 -1.97
N TYR A 94 -8.11 8.04 -2.05
CA TYR A 94 -7.22 7.77 -0.92
C TYR A 94 -5.79 8.19 -1.20
N VAL A 95 -5.09 8.57 -0.13
CA VAL A 95 -3.64 8.78 -0.12
C VAL A 95 -3.06 7.87 0.94
N TYR A 96 -1.95 7.21 0.64
CA TYR A 96 -1.32 6.25 1.54
C TYR A 96 0.04 6.75 1.97
N GLU A 97 0.33 6.64 3.28
CA GLU A 97 1.61 7.07 3.84
C GLU A 97 2.09 6.02 4.83
N LEU A 98 3.34 5.64 4.70
CA LEU A 98 3.95 4.74 5.68
C LEU A 98 3.98 5.43 7.04
N LYS A 99 3.41 4.78 8.05
CA LYS A 99 3.43 5.28 9.40
C LYS A 99 4.54 4.63 10.21
N LYS A 100 4.70 3.32 10.04
CA LYS A 100 5.65 2.56 10.86
C LYS A 100 5.93 1.22 10.22
N ILE A 101 7.18 0.78 10.30
CA ILE A 101 7.55 -0.58 9.95
C ILE A 101 7.48 -1.40 11.23
N VAL A 102 6.56 -2.37 11.27
CA VAL A 102 6.43 -3.24 12.42
C VAL A 102 7.52 -4.30 12.39
N SER A 103 7.75 -4.89 11.22
CA SER A 103 8.82 -5.87 11.06
C SER A 103 9.30 -5.90 9.62
N LYS A 104 10.55 -6.32 9.46
CA LYS A 104 11.19 -6.53 8.16
C LYS A 104 12.00 -7.80 8.30
N THR A 105 11.60 -8.86 7.64
CA THR A 105 12.18 -10.19 7.81
C THR A 105 12.66 -10.72 6.48
N GLN A 106 13.92 -11.12 6.42
CA GLN A 106 14.47 -11.73 5.21
C GLN A 106 13.93 -13.15 5.12
N LYS A 107 13.03 -13.37 4.19
CA LYS A 107 12.41 -14.68 3.99
C LYS A 107 11.65 -14.68 2.68
N ASP A 108 11.33 -15.87 2.21
CA ASP A 108 10.45 -16.04 1.07
C ASP A 108 9.02 -16.08 1.59
N SER A 109 8.17 -15.20 1.10
CA SER A 109 6.78 -15.20 1.49
C SER A 109 6.10 -16.46 1.00
N GLU A 110 5.26 -17.04 1.86
CA GLU A 110 4.62 -18.31 1.58
C GLU A 110 3.20 -18.11 1.08
N GLY A 111 2.75 -19.04 0.23
CA GLY A 111 1.36 -19.04 -0.22
C GLY A 111 1.04 -18.01 -1.27
N VAL A 112 2.03 -17.36 -1.84
CA VAL A 112 1.80 -16.37 -2.89
C VAL A 112 1.31 -17.10 -4.14
N PRO A 113 0.16 -16.67 -4.73
CA PRO A 113 -0.34 -17.32 -5.93
C PRO A 113 0.65 -17.23 -7.09
N GLU A 114 0.84 -18.35 -7.75
CA GLU A 114 1.75 -18.40 -8.89
C GLU A 114 1.35 -17.44 -9.99
N SER A 115 0.04 -17.22 -10.14
CA SER A 115 -0.46 -16.33 -11.17
C SER A 115 0.01 -14.88 -10.99
N TYR A 116 0.38 -14.49 -9.76
CA TYR A 116 0.91 -13.16 -9.52
C TYR A 116 2.38 -13.03 -9.95
N LEU A 117 3.05 -14.14 -10.11
CA LEU A 117 4.49 -14.17 -10.37
C LEU A 117 4.84 -14.40 -11.86
N ARG A 118 3.87 -14.37 -12.71
CA ARG A 118 4.07 -14.65 -14.15
C ARG A 118 3.99 -13.42 -15.00
#